data_63b3470d90b068266c280c88d65b3c33
#
_entry.id   63b3470d90b068266c280c88d65b3c33
#
_cell.length_a   1.000
_cell.length_b   1.000
_cell.length_c   1.000
_cell.angle_alpha   90.00
_cell.angle_beta   90.00
_cell.angle_gamma   90.00
#
_symmetry.space_group_name_H-M   'P 1'
#
loop_
_entity.id
_entity.type
_entity.pdbx_description
1 polymer ?
#
loop_
_entity_poly.entity_id
_entity_poly.type
_entity_poly.pdbx_seq_one_letter_code
_entity_poly.pdbx_strand_id
1 'polypeptide(L)'
;KRRRPPEGKFRAGNPPNPNGIKTDYLWKDILTKDELSNIIENYAQVTEETNEDTGVKSYKQIFPRFHQLQVVKSLLADVKRDDVGGRYLIQHSAGSGKSNSIAWLAHQLVTQKCDNSKEIYDTVLVVTDRVNLDKQIKNTIRQFMQVSSTVGWAKSSSELKKLLDEGKKVIITIVHKFQ
;
A
#
# COMPACT_ATOMS: atom_id res chain seq x y z
N LYS A 1 8.41 -20.31 -20.11
CA LYS A 1 9.65 -20.49 -19.28
C LYS A 1 9.70 -19.36 -18.28
N ARG A 2 9.50 -19.65 -16.98
CA ARG A 2 9.63 -18.66 -15.90
C ARG A 2 11.12 -18.28 -15.81
N ARG A 3 11.46 -17.04 -16.12
CA ARG A 3 12.80 -16.53 -15.85
C ARG A 3 12.99 -16.51 -14.33
N ARG A 4 14.01 -17.20 -13.83
CA ARG A 4 14.46 -17.03 -12.44
C ARG A 4 14.92 -15.58 -12.30
N PRO A 5 14.56 -14.88 -11.19
CA PRO A 5 15.16 -13.59 -10.92
C PRO A 5 16.67 -13.76 -10.83
N PRO A 6 17.46 -12.73 -11.23
CA PRO A 6 18.90 -12.78 -11.13
C PRO A 6 19.31 -13.06 -9.68
N GLU A 7 20.32 -13.92 -9.52
CA GLU A 7 20.89 -14.27 -8.22
C GLU A 7 21.27 -12.98 -7.47
N GLY A 8 20.75 -12.81 -6.25
CA GLY A 8 21.04 -11.66 -5.38
C GLY A 8 19.87 -10.70 -5.16
N LYS A 9 18.78 -10.74 -5.91
CA LYS A 9 17.60 -9.88 -5.69
C LYS A 9 16.52 -10.64 -4.91
N PHE A 10 16.48 -10.37 -3.62
CA PHE A 10 15.36 -10.55 -2.69
C PHE A 10 14.59 -11.87 -2.76
N ARG A 11 15.07 -12.87 -2.05
CA ARG A 11 14.22 -13.96 -1.59
C ARG A 11 13.19 -13.37 -0.60
N ALA A 12 11.95 -13.87 -0.67
CA ALA A 12 10.89 -13.51 0.28
C ALA A 12 11.41 -13.71 1.71
N GLY A 13 11.58 -12.63 2.45
CA GLY A 13 12.10 -12.65 3.81
C GLY A 13 12.94 -11.41 4.13
N ASN A 14 13.59 -11.46 5.27
CA ASN A 14 14.50 -10.42 5.70
C ASN A 14 15.79 -10.43 4.85
N PRO A 15 16.49 -9.29 4.70
CA PRO A 15 17.69 -9.23 3.89
C PRO A 15 18.76 -10.19 4.41
N PRO A 16 19.38 -10.99 3.51
CA PRO A 16 20.47 -11.86 3.92
C PRO A 16 21.70 -11.03 4.24
N ASN A 17 22.36 -11.33 5.36
CA ASN A 17 23.70 -10.85 5.65
C ASN A 17 24.67 -12.04 5.70
N PRO A 18 25.42 -12.33 4.63
CA PRO A 18 26.35 -13.46 4.61
C PRO A 18 27.59 -13.23 5.49
N ASN A 19 27.90 -11.96 5.79
CA ASN A 19 29.15 -11.56 6.46
C ASN A 19 28.94 -11.05 7.89
N GLY A 20 27.76 -11.29 8.48
CA GLY A 20 27.44 -10.76 9.80
C GLY A 20 26.22 -11.40 10.44
N ILE A 21 25.64 -10.70 11.40
CA ILE A 21 24.42 -11.17 12.10
C ILE A 21 23.24 -11.03 11.16
N LYS A 22 22.44 -12.09 10.98
CA LYS A 22 21.30 -12.13 10.06
C LYS A 22 20.22 -11.07 10.35
N THR A 23 20.19 -10.53 11.54
CA THR A 23 19.20 -9.55 11.99
C THR A 23 19.74 -8.13 12.10
N ASP A 24 20.97 -7.87 11.64
CA ASP A 24 21.59 -6.54 11.77
C ASP A 24 20.88 -5.44 10.95
N TYR A 25 20.15 -5.79 9.89
CA TYR A 25 19.27 -4.88 9.19
C TYR A 25 18.27 -4.19 10.13
N LEU A 26 17.90 -4.86 11.23
CA LEU A 26 16.91 -4.32 12.16
C LEU A 26 17.39 -2.99 12.77
N TRP A 27 18.63 -2.94 13.27
CA TRP A 27 19.20 -1.73 13.87
C TRP A 27 19.94 -0.85 12.88
N LYS A 28 20.44 -1.40 11.78
CA LYS A 28 21.14 -0.61 10.75
C LYS A 28 20.20 0.14 9.84
N ASP A 29 19.03 -0.47 9.50
CA ASP A 29 18.12 0.05 8.49
C ASP A 29 16.75 0.44 9.08
N ILE A 30 16.15 -0.44 9.93
CA ILE A 30 14.75 -0.26 10.38
C ILE A 30 14.64 0.63 11.61
N LEU A 31 15.50 0.43 12.61
CA LEU A 31 15.47 1.18 13.88
C LEU A 31 16.35 2.44 13.85
N THR A 32 16.76 2.89 12.68
CA THR A 32 17.33 4.23 12.54
C THR A 32 16.25 5.27 12.83
N LYS A 33 16.64 6.44 13.31
CA LYS A 33 15.71 7.51 13.68
C LYS A 33 14.76 7.87 12.53
N ASP A 34 15.31 8.03 11.32
CA ASP A 34 14.53 8.46 10.16
C ASP A 34 13.58 7.35 9.68
N GLU A 35 14.04 6.10 9.61
CA GLU A 35 13.20 5.01 9.16
C GLU A 35 12.13 4.66 10.19
N LEU A 36 12.46 4.68 11.48
CA LEU A 36 11.48 4.45 12.53
C LEU A 36 10.40 5.54 12.55
N SER A 37 10.78 6.80 12.38
CA SER A 37 9.84 7.91 12.24
C SER A 37 8.93 7.72 11.03
N ASN A 38 9.51 7.37 9.88
CA ASN A 38 8.76 7.05 8.66
C ASN A 38 7.77 5.89 8.86
N ILE A 39 8.20 4.82 9.56
CA ILE A 39 7.31 3.68 9.83
C ILE A 39 6.16 4.10 10.75
N ILE A 40 6.43 4.86 11.79
CA ILE A 40 5.39 5.31 12.73
C ILE A 40 4.40 6.24 12.02
N GLU A 41 4.88 7.16 11.21
CA GLU A 41 4.08 8.17 10.54
C GLU A 41 3.24 7.59 9.38
N ASN A 42 3.84 6.72 8.56
CA ASN A 42 3.26 6.33 7.28
C ASN A 42 2.78 4.87 7.20
N TYR A 43 3.12 4.02 8.18
CA TYR A 43 2.83 2.58 8.09
C TYR A 43 2.19 2.01 9.36
N ALA A 44 2.64 2.42 10.55
CA ALA A 44 2.14 1.87 11.81
C ALA A 44 0.70 2.29 12.04
N GLN A 45 -0.16 1.32 12.41
CA GLN A 45 -1.58 1.59 12.62
C GLN A 45 -2.19 0.72 13.71
N VAL A 46 -3.25 1.24 14.32
CA VAL A 46 -4.14 0.47 15.19
C VAL A 46 -5.45 0.25 14.44
N THR A 47 -5.80 -1.00 14.20
CA THR A 47 -7.06 -1.39 13.59
C THR A 47 -8.00 -1.95 14.64
N GLU A 48 -9.28 -1.60 14.53
CA GLU A 48 -10.34 -2.17 15.35
C GLU A 48 -10.98 -3.36 14.62
N GLU A 49 -11.02 -4.51 15.27
CA GLU A 49 -11.72 -5.70 14.82
C GLU A 49 -12.87 -5.97 15.78
N THR A 50 -14.10 -6.08 15.28
CA THR A 50 -15.26 -6.49 16.09
C THR A 50 -15.54 -7.96 15.80
N ASN A 51 -15.58 -8.77 16.84
CA ASN A 51 -15.98 -10.17 16.72
C ASN A 51 -17.49 -10.21 16.39
N GLU A 52 -17.85 -10.78 15.26
CA GLU A 52 -19.24 -10.82 14.78
C GLU A 52 -20.19 -11.61 15.70
N ASP A 53 -19.67 -12.62 16.40
CA ASP A 53 -20.50 -13.49 17.27
C ASP A 53 -20.71 -12.89 18.66
N THR A 54 -19.69 -12.20 19.19
CA THR A 54 -19.72 -11.70 20.57
C THR A 54 -19.91 -10.20 20.69
N GLY A 55 -19.76 -9.45 19.60
CA GLY A 55 -19.77 -7.97 19.57
C GLY A 55 -18.55 -7.34 20.27
N VAL A 56 -17.60 -8.13 20.74
CA VAL A 56 -16.42 -7.63 21.46
C VAL A 56 -15.45 -6.99 20.48
N LYS A 57 -15.05 -5.74 20.81
CA LYS A 57 -14.04 -5.00 20.05
C LYS A 57 -12.66 -5.38 20.54
N SER A 58 -11.76 -5.66 19.60
CA SER A 58 -10.34 -5.86 19.83
C SER A 58 -9.51 -4.90 18.99
N TYR A 59 -8.36 -4.51 19.52
CA TYR A 59 -7.45 -3.59 18.84
C TYR A 59 -6.18 -4.34 18.46
N LYS A 60 -5.75 -4.17 17.21
CA LYS A 60 -4.55 -4.81 16.68
C LYS A 60 -3.61 -3.77 16.11
N GLN A 61 -2.38 -3.79 16.57
CA GLN A 61 -1.32 -3.00 15.95
C GLN A 61 -0.80 -3.70 14.69
N ILE A 62 -0.72 -2.94 13.60
CA ILE A 62 -0.18 -3.40 12.32
C ILE A 62 1.10 -2.62 12.04
N PHE A 63 2.17 -3.37 11.78
CA PHE A 63 3.44 -2.85 11.29
C PHE A 63 3.77 -3.50 9.94
N PRO A 64 4.49 -2.82 9.05
CA PRO A 64 4.88 -3.39 7.78
C PRO A 64 5.89 -4.52 7.98
N ARG A 65 5.69 -5.61 7.28
CA ARG A 65 6.75 -6.62 7.13
C ARG A 65 7.83 -6.05 6.21
N PHE A 66 9.06 -6.52 6.35
CA PHE A 66 10.19 -6.02 5.57
C PHE A 66 9.91 -5.92 4.06
N HIS A 67 9.38 -6.98 3.44
CA HIS A 67 9.06 -6.98 2.01
C HIS A 67 7.95 -5.99 1.61
N GLN A 68 7.01 -5.70 2.51
CA GLN A 68 5.95 -4.71 2.28
C GLN A 68 6.52 -3.29 2.34
N LEU A 69 7.30 -3.00 3.37
CA LEU A 69 8.00 -1.72 3.52
C LEU A 69 8.87 -1.44 2.30
N GLN A 70 9.69 -2.42 1.91
CA GLN A 70 10.62 -2.28 0.81
C GLN A 70 9.92 -2.03 -0.53
N VAL A 71 8.85 -2.78 -0.88
CA VAL A 71 8.16 -2.58 -2.15
C VAL A 71 7.50 -1.21 -2.23
N VAL A 72 6.88 -0.76 -1.15
CA VAL A 72 6.25 0.58 -1.13
C VAL A 72 7.31 1.67 -1.26
N LYS A 73 8.40 1.60 -0.49
CA LYS A 73 9.52 2.57 -0.60
C LYS A 73 10.14 2.61 -1.99
N SER A 74 10.37 1.45 -2.61
CA SER A 74 10.95 1.38 -3.95
C SER A 74 10.03 2.03 -4.99
N LEU A 75 8.72 1.76 -4.92
CA LEU A 75 7.75 2.38 -5.82
C LEU A 75 7.66 3.89 -5.65
N LEU A 76 7.61 4.37 -4.41
CA LEU A 76 7.58 5.81 -4.12
C LEU A 76 8.86 6.52 -4.61
N ALA A 77 10.02 5.87 -4.45
CA ALA A 77 11.29 6.41 -4.96
C ALA A 77 11.32 6.47 -6.49
N ASP A 78 10.81 5.42 -7.18
CA ASP A 78 10.72 5.40 -8.63
C ASP A 78 9.76 6.48 -9.14
N VAL A 79 8.58 6.61 -8.53
CA VAL A 79 7.61 7.66 -8.87
C VAL A 79 8.18 9.06 -8.68
N LYS A 80 8.92 9.28 -7.60
CA LYS A 80 9.55 10.59 -7.35
C LYS A 80 10.64 10.93 -8.38
N ARG A 81 11.36 9.91 -8.88
CA ARG A 81 12.43 10.08 -9.88
C ARG A 81 11.89 10.23 -11.30
N ASP A 82 10.95 9.33 -11.67
CA ASP A 82 10.53 9.12 -13.07
C ASP A 82 9.16 9.79 -13.36
N ASP A 83 8.53 10.38 -12.34
CA ASP A 83 7.21 11.01 -12.44
C ASP A 83 6.11 9.99 -12.82
N VAL A 84 5.20 10.31 -13.74
CA VAL A 84 4.09 9.45 -14.16
C VAL A 84 4.47 8.55 -15.35
N GLY A 85 3.77 7.41 -15.51
CA GLY A 85 3.87 6.53 -16.69
C GLY A 85 4.68 5.25 -16.48
N GLY A 86 5.31 5.06 -15.32
CA GLY A 86 5.98 3.80 -14.96
C GLY A 86 5.02 2.61 -14.90
N ARG A 87 5.49 1.42 -15.30
CA ARG A 87 4.73 0.17 -15.21
C ARG A 87 5.48 -0.82 -14.33
N TYR A 88 4.84 -1.24 -13.24
CA TYR A 88 5.46 -2.10 -12.23
C TYR A 88 4.66 -3.39 -12.06
N LEU A 89 5.37 -4.51 -11.92
CA LEU A 89 4.78 -5.80 -11.57
C LEU A 89 5.33 -6.26 -10.22
N ILE A 90 4.42 -6.37 -9.24
CA ILE A 90 4.74 -6.82 -7.89
C ILE A 90 4.15 -8.21 -7.69
N GLN A 91 5.02 -9.20 -7.49
CA GLN A 91 4.61 -10.58 -7.23
C GLN A 91 4.85 -10.93 -5.76
N HIS A 92 3.77 -11.03 -5.01
CA HIS A 92 3.76 -11.50 -3.63
C HIS A 92 2.94 -12.80 -3.51
N SER A 93 3.36 -13.70 -2.62
CA SER A 93 2.64 -14.95 -2.33
C SER A 93 1.26 -14.69 -1.71
N ALA A 94 0.39 -15.70 -1.72
CA ALA A 94 -0.86 -15.64 -0.96
C ALA A 94 -0.56 -15.47 0.53
N GLY A 95 -1.38 -14.69 1.24
CA GLY A 95 -1.19 -14.42 2.67
C GLY A 95 -0.04 -13.48 3.04
N SER A 96 0.67 -12.90 2.05
CA SER A 96 1.77 -11.95 2.31
C SER A 96 1.32 -10.55 2.78
N GLY A 97 0.01 -10.29 2.88
CA GLY A 97 -0.53 -8.99 3.25
C GLY A 97 -0.53 -7.95 2.13
N LYS A 98 -0.77 -8.37 0.89
CA LYS A 98 -0.84 -7.49 -0.29
C LYS A 98 -1.79 -6.31 -0.12
N SER A 99 -2.94 -6.54 0.53
CA SER A 99 -3.94 -5.48 0.78
C SER A 99 -3.36 -4.33 1.60
N ASN A 100 -2.51 -4.63 2.59
CA ASN A 100 -1.83 -3.60 3.38
C ASN A 100 -0.81 -2.85 2.53
N SER A 101 -0.02 -3.54 1.70
CA SER A 101 0.93 -2.89 0.79
C SER A 101 0.23 -1.94 -0.19
N ILE A 102 -0.95 -2.35 -0.73
CA ILE A 102 -1.77 -1.51 -1.61
C ILE A 102 -2.29 -0.29 -0.86
N ALA A 103 -2.78 -0.47 0.38
CA ALA A 103 -3.31 0.61 1.19
C ALA A 103 -2.23 1.64 1.57
N TRP A 104 -1.06 1.18 2.01
CA TRP A 104 0.09 2.06 2.30
C TRP A 104 0.56 2.82 1.05
N LEU A 105 0.65 2.12 -0.08
CA LEU A 105 1.04 2.76 -1.33
C LEU A 105 0.02 3.81 -1.77
N ALA A 106 -1.28 3.46 -1.78
CA ALA A 106 -2.32 4.40 -2.16
C ALA A 106 -2.34 5.64 -1.26
N HIS A 107 -2.20 5.43 0.06
CA HIS A 107 -2.14 6.53 1.03
C HIS A 107 -0.97 7.48 0.77
N GLN A 108 0.23 6.94 0.52
CA GLN A 108 1.42 7.76 0.33
C GLN A 108 1.48 8.40 -1.06
N LEU A 109 0.93 7.76 -2.10
CA LEU A 109 0.89 8.33 -3.45
C LEU A 109 0.05 9.62 -3.52
N VAL A 110 -1.05 9.72 -2.79
CA VAL A 110 -1.90 10.92 -2.81
C VAL A 110 -1.25 12.15 -2.17
N THR A 111 -0.22 11.95 -1.36
CA THR A 111 0.56 13.03 -0.73
C THR A 111 1.92 13.25 -1.40
N GLN A 112 2.26 12.42 -2.40
CA GLN A 112 3.55 12.50 -3.08
C GLN A 112 3.62 13.77 -3.93
N LYS A 113 4.70 14.54 -3.73
CA LYS A 113 4.95 15.78 -4.45
C LYS A 113 6.21 15.69 -5.31
N CYS A 114 6.17 16.34 -6.47
CA CYS A 114 7.36 16.59 -7.26
C CYS A 114 8.22 17.71 -6.64
N ASP A 115 9.38 17.96 -7.21
CA ASP A 115 10.35 18.97 -6.71
C ASP A 115 9.75 20.38 -6.63
N ASN A 116 8.74 20.69 -7.45
CA ASN A 116 8.01 21.96 -7.42
C ASN A 116 6.88 22.02 -6.38
N SER A 117 6.84 21.10 -5.43
CA SER A 117 5.81 20.98 -4.39
C SER A 117 4.40 20.72 -4.91
N LYS A 118 4.23 20.42 -6.21
CA LYS A 118 2.96 20.03 -6.81
C LYS A 118 2.73 18.54 -6.58
N GLU A 119 1.47 18.16 -6.30
CA GLU A 119 1.07 16.75 -6.23
C GLU A 119 1.33 16.05 -7.58
N ILE A 120 1.91 14.85 -7.54
CA ILE A 120 2.20 14.06 -8.75
C ILE A 120 0.91 13.46 -9.31
N TYR A 121 -0.01 13.05 -8.44
CA TYR A 121 -1.26 12.42 -8.81
C TYR A 121 -2.47 13.19 -8.28
N ASP A 122 -3.43 13.46 -9.15
CA ASP A 122 -4.72 14.03 -8.75
C ASP A 122 -5.58 12.99 -8.04
N THR A 123 -5.57 11.75 -8.55
CA THR A 123 -6.36 10.63 -8.04
C THR A 123 -5.60 9.31 -8.18
N VAL A 124 -5.68 8.47 -7.18
CA VAL A 124 -5.17 7.09 -7.18
C VAL A 124 -6.33 6.12 -7.35
N LEU A 125 -6.34 5.35 -8.45
CA LEU A 125 -7.35 4.32 -8.70
C LEU A 125 -6.84 2.96 -8.24
N VAL A 126 -7.57 2.33 -7.31
CA VAL A 126 -7.34 0.94 -6.89
C VAL A 126 -8.34 0.05 -7.60
N VAL A 127 -7.88 -0.71 -8.58
CA VAL A 127 -8.75 -1.57 -9.41
C VAL A 127 -8.55 -3.02 -9.02
N THR A 128 -9.64 -3.72 -8.72
CA THR A 128 -9.65 -5.14 -8.36
C THR A 128 -10.41 -5.97 -9.39
N ASP A 129 -10.13 -7.27 -9.45
CA ASP A 129 -10.81 -8.21 -10.36
C ASP A 129 -12.01 -8.92 -9.70
N ARG A 130 -12.09 -8.94 -8.36
CA ARG A 130 -13.07 -9.71 -7.59
C ARG A 130 -13.75 -8.88 -6.51
N VAL A 131 -15.06 -9.07 -6.39
CA VAL A 131 -15.90 -8.38 -5.39
C VAL A 131 -15.44 -8.64 -3.94
N ASN A 132 -15.04 -9.88 -3.61
CA ASN A 132 -14.58 -10.21 -2.26
C ASN A 132 -13.25 -9.55 -1.93
N LEU A 133 -12.34 -9.48 -2.90
CA LEU A 133 -11.06 -8.78 -2.75
C LEU A 133 -11.26 -7.28 -2.62
N ASP A 134 -12.23 -6.73 -3.35
CA ASP A 134 -12.64 -5.33 -3.27
C ASP A 134 -13.09 -4.95 -1.85
N LYS A 135 -13.95 -5.76 -1.23
CA LYS A 135 -14.40 -5.54 0.17
C LYS A 135 -13.23 -5.54 1.15
N GLN A 136 -12.31 -6.50 1.01
CA GLN A 136 -11.16 -6.62 1.90
C GLN A 136 -10.22 -5.42 1.73
N ILE A 137 -9.87 -5.05 0.51
CA ILE A 137 -9.01 -3.89 0.21
C ILE A 137 -9.68 -2.60 0.68
N LYS A 138 -10.99 -2.43 0.43
CA LYS A 138 -11.75 -1.30 0.88
C LYS A 138 -11.69 -1.14 2.40
N ASN A 139 -11.94 -2.20 3.15
CA ASN A 139 -11.90 -2.15 4.61
C ASN A 139 -10.48 -1.81 5.09
N THR A 140 -9.47 -2.42 4.49
CA THR A 140 -8.07 -2.11 4.80
C THR A 140 -7.77 -0.64 4.52
N ILE A 141 -8.07 -0.11 3.33
CA ILE A 141 -7.82 1.28 2.98
C ILE A 141 -8.58 2.24 3.90
N ARG A 142 -9.83 1.93 4.24
CA ARG A 142 -10.62 2.75 5.17
C ARG A 142 -10.04 2.82 6.57
N GLN A 143 -9.50 1.71 7.06
CA GLN A 143 -8.81 1.67 8.35
C GLN A 143 -7.52 2.48 8.31
N PHE A 144 -6.84 2.51 7.16
CA PHE A 144 -5.60 3.26 6.95
C PHE A 144 -5.81 4.76 6.73
N MET A 145 -6.89 5.13 6.09
CA MET A 145 -7.19 6.53 5.83
C MET A 145 -8.21 7.01 6.87
N GLN A 146 -7.74 7.66 7.92
CA GLN A 146 -8.58 8.22 8.99
C GLN A 146 -9.62 9.23 8.48
N VAL A 147 -9.48 9.70 7.22
CA VAL A 147 -10.39 10.66 6.60
C VAL A 147 -11.22 9.97 5.53
N SER A 148 -12.41 9.52 5.88
CA SER A 148 -13.36 8.87 4.95
C SER A 148 -13.80 9.76 3.78
N SER A 149 -13.61 11.07 3.87
CA SER A 149 -13.95 12.03 2.82
C SER A 149 -13.05 11.94 1.58
N THR A 150 -11.83 11.43 1.70
CA THR A 150 -10.86 11.33 0.60
C THR A 150 -10.96 10.03 -0.20
N VAL A 151 -11.66 9.02 0.32
CA VAL A 151 -11.81 7.71 -0.33
C VAL A 151 -13.20 7.54 -0.90
N GLY A 152 -13.31 7.27 -2.21
CA GLY A 152 -14.53 6.91 -2.91
C GLY A 152 -14.59 5.41 -3.24
N TRP A 153 -15.78 4.87 -3.39
CA TRP A 153 -16.03 3.54 -3.88
C TRP A 153 -17.02 3.57 -5.04
N ALA A 154 -16.53 3.26 -6.24
CA ALA A 154 -17.35 3.24 -7.43
C ALA A 154 -18.01 1.87 -7.62
N LYS A 155 -19.33 1.83 -7.53
CA LYS A 155 -20.16 0.64 -7.80
C LYS A 155 -20.63 0.55 -9.24
N SER A 156 -20.52 1.65 -9.99
CA SER A 156 -20.91 1.76 -11.41
C SER A 156 -19.98 2.71 -12.15
N SER A 157 -20.01 2.69 -13.48
CA SER A 157 -19.23 3.61 -14.31
C SER A 157 -19.66 5.07 -14.12
N SER A 158 -20.95 5.32 -13.91
CA SER A 158 -21.48 6.67 -13.62
C SER A 158 -20.98 7.18 -12.26
N GLU A 159 -20.95 6.32 -11.25
CA GLU A 159 -20.45 6.66 -9.92
C GLU A 159 -18.93 6.90 -9.95
N LEU A 160 -18.18 6.12 -10.74
CA LEU A 160 -16.74 6.35 -10.94
C LEU A 160 -16.50 7.76 -11.52
N LYS A 161 -17.26 8.13 -12.57
CA LYS A 161 -17.16 9.46 -13.16
C LYS A 161 -17.48 10.56 -12.14
N LYS A 162 -18.57 10.41 -11.38
CA LYS A 162 -18.95 11.35 -10.33
C LYS A 162 -17.85 11.54 -9.28
N LEU A 163 -17.23 10.44 -8.81
CA LEU A 163 -16.16 10.51 -7.81
C LEU A 163 -14.89 11.17 -8.36
N LEU A 164 -14.59 10.98 -9.65
CA LEU A 164 -13.50 11.69 -10.33
C LEU A 164 -13.79 13.18 -10.43
N ASP A 165 -15.00 13.55 -10.83
CA ASP A 165 -15.44 14.95 -10.92
C ASP A 165 -15.45 15.65 -9.55
N GLU A 166 -15.76 14.91 -8.48
CA GLU A 166 -15.68 15.37 -7.09
C GLU A 166 -14.23 15.51 -6.56
N GLY A 167 -13.23 15.09 -7.32
CA GLY A 167 -11.81 15.17 -6.94
C GLY A 167 -11.43 14.23 -5.80
N LYS A 168 -12.04 13.04 -5.70
CA LYS A 168 -11.65 12.05 -4.69
C LYS A 168 -10.21 11.60 -4.90
N LYS A 169 -9.43 11.62 -3.82
CA LYS A 169 -8.00 11.31 -3.88
C LYS A 169 -7.71 9.82 -4.07
N VAL A 170 -8.53 8.94 -3.51
CA VAL A 170 -8.45 7.49 -3.72
C VAL A 170 -9.81 6.97 -4.14
N ILE A 171 -9.88 6.24 -5.25
CA ILE A 171 -11.11 5.58 -5.70
C ILE A 171 -10.85 4.09 -5.84
N ILE A 172 -11.71 3.29 -5.20
CA ILE A 172 -11.67 1.82 -5.27
C ILE A 172 -12.77 1.36 -6.20
N THR A 173 -12.47 0.50 -7.16
CA THR A 173 -13.43 0.00 -8.15
C THR A 173 -13.05 -1.40 -8.64
N ILE A 174 -13.96 -2.02 -9.37
CA ILE A 174 -13.78 -3.35 -9.96
C ILE A 174 -13.62 -3.20 -11.48
N VAL A 175 -12.74 -4.01 -12.06
CA VAL A 175 -12.44 -4.01 -13.52
C VAL A 175 -13.70 -4.01 -14.41
N HIS A 176 -14.74 -4.75 -14.03
CA HIS A 176 -16.01 -4.82 -14.79
C HIS A 176 -16.80 -3.51 -14.86
N LYS A 177 -16.36 -2.44 -14.15
CA LYS A 177 -17.01 -1.14 -14.17
C LYS A 177 -16.44 -0.18 -15.22
N PHE A 178 -15.41 -0.64 -15.96
CA PHE A 178 -14.83 0.10 -17.09
C PHE A 178 -15.42 -0.31 -18.45
N GLN A 179 -16.41 -1.20 -18.47
CA GLN A 179 -17.15 -1.62 -19.69
C GLN A 179 -18.35 -0.72 -19.92
#